data_0cc9be18884a22c9ae2cbc690dab6739
#
_entry.id   0cc9be18884a22c9ae2cbc690dab6739
#
_cell.length_a   1.000
_cell.length_b   1.000
_cell.length_c   1.000
_cell.angle_alpha   90.00
_cell.angle_beta   90.00
_cell.angle_gamma   90.00
#
_symmetry.space_group_name_H-M   'P 1'
#
loop_
_entity.id
_entity.type
_entity.pdbx_description
1 polymer ?
#
loop_
_entity_poly.entity_id
_entity_poly.type
_entity_poly.pdbx_seq_one_letter_code
_entity_poly.pdbx_strand_id
1 'polypeptide(L)'
;MISVRGWNCSLSLDCLQCPDARYVFRRSQGVASVQMSRIDVTPMTGNRLVALWLCLFVIGSAEVVAGPIMQVMGQSFGVPSSVIAYLPAAYGLAYAVIASVAGPISDRWGRKWPLMISLSIFALLCGLLPSSGSLATAVALSASLGTMAAIIQPATLSMVSDVTAPPDRARRIGQVFIGLMTAFIVTPAVSGLVAARFGWQASYHILALLAAIAALLVARLFPPDPARSRAPVTLLAMHRGALRLDEIKLRLAASYFWLGWMAGIGAVAAEIARRKLETGPAEAGAVAAFWGTLIMAGNLSGHRIQKRLSAGALPIMGGIAAIGVLALMLPAPSAVVLAGAGAAWAFGYGCAGPLHHARLSNLSDEYRGTVNSYHASLLNLGIFSVSSLYALTLGALSLNLFIAVVAAMGLVGTFLLIMAVRPLGFAKLRSARS
;
A
#
# COMPACT_ATOMS: atom_id res chain seq x y z
N MET A 1 16.54 17.38 -38.48
CA MET A 1 15.45 18.36 -38.47
C MET A 1 14.17 17.65 -38.04
N ILE A 2 13.68 17.91 -36.85
CA ILE A 2 12.38 17.40 -36.40
C ILE A 2 11.43 18.59 -36.47
N SER A 3 10.47 18.54 -37.41
CA SER A 3 9.44 19.56 -37.57
C SER A 3 8.27 19.22 -36.65
N VAL A 4 8.09 20.01 -35.60
CA VAL A 4 6.82 20.08 -34.85
C VAL A 4 6.12 21.33 -35.35
N ARG A 5 4.84 21.24 -35.74
CA ARG A 5 4.07 22.30 -36.38
C ARG A 5 4.37 23.70 -35.81
N GLY A 6 5.02 24.54 -36.63
CA GLY A 6 5.27 25.96 -36.33
C GLY A 6 6.59 26.30 -35.66
N TRP A 7 7.58 25.41 -35.55
CA TRP A 7 8.87 25.69 -34.95
C TRP A 7 10.01 25.13 -35.79
N ASN A 8 10.91 26.00 -36.28
CA ASN A 8 12.19 25.61 -36.85
C ASN A 8 13.23 25.67 -35.73
N CYS A 9 13.68 24.53 -35.23
CA CYS A 9 14.73 24.43 -34.23
C CYS A 9 15.90 23.63 -34.81
N SER A 10 17.08 24.23 -34.99
CA SER A 10 18.32 23.52 -35.31
C SER A 10 18.95 23.04 -33.99
N LEU A 11 18.77 21.77 -33.65
CA LEU A 11 19.47 21.11 -32.55
C LEU A 11 20.73 20.42 -33.11
N SER A 12 21.90 20.70 -32.56
CA SER A 12 23.09 19.90 -32.86
C SER A 12 22.95 18.50 -32.25
N LEU A 13 23.35 17.49 -33.00
CA LEU A 13 23.23 16.07 -32.63
C LEU A 13 23.96 15.70 -31.33
N ASP A 14 24.97 16.50 -30.94
CA ASP A 14 25.78 16.24 -29.74
C ASP A 14 25.04 16.45 -28.41
N CYS A 15 23.93 17.22 -28.40
CA CYS A 15 23.09 17.41 -27.20
C CYS A 15 22.16 16.25 -26.86
N LEU A 16 21.93 15.34 -27.79
CA LEU A 16 20.98 14.20 -27.62
C LEU A 16 21.64 12.95 -27.04
N GLN A 17 22.98 12.92 -26.93
CA GLN A 17 23.72 11.71 -26.51
C GLN A 17 24.08 11.64 -25.02
N CYS A 18 23.63 12.61 -24.18
CA CYS A 18 23.83 12.52 -22.73
C CYS A 18 22.64 11.83 -22.06
N PRO A 19 22.78 10.60 -21.52
CA PRO A 19 21.68 9.82 -20.97
C PRO A 19 21.07 10.40 -19.68
N ASP A 20 21.74 11.34 -18.99
CA ASP A 20 21.34 11.83 -17.66
C ASP A 20 20.76 13.26 -17.64
N ALA A 21 20.56 13.90 -18.79
CA ALA A 21 20.10 15.30 -18.84
C ALA A 21 18.61 15.41 -19.11
N ARG A 22 17.87 16.00 -18.20
CA ARG A 22 16.47 16.42 -18.39
C ARG A 22 16.44 17.88 -18.82
N TYR A 23 15.67 18.20 -19.88
CA TYR A 23 15.51 19.55 -20.41
C TYR A 23 14.09 20.06 -20.16
N VAL A 24 13.96 21.31 -19.65
CA VAL A 24 12.68 22.00 -19.49
C VAL A 24 12.60 23.12 -20.53
N PHE A 25 11.57 23.05 -21.38
CA PHE A 25 11.26 24.14 -22.33
C PHE A 25 10.48 25.24 -21.60
N ARG A 26 11.09 26.42 -21.45
CA ARG A 26 10.39 27.63 -20.97
C ARG A 26 10.18 28.60 -22.13
N ARG A 27 8.97 29.10 -22.28
CA ARG A 27 8.62 30.18 -23.21
C ARG A 27 8.97 31.53 -22.55
N SER A 28 9.92 32.28 -23.06
CA SER A 28 10.13 33.66 -22.65
C SER A 28 9.33 34.59 -23.57
N GLN A 29 8.81 35.70 -23.02
CA GLN A 29 8.01 36.65 -23.77
C GLN A 29 8.87 37.30 -24.88
N GLY A 30 8.46 37.10 -26.14
CA GLY A 30 8.86 37.92 -27.28
C GLY A 30 10.04 37.45 -28.13
N VAL A 31 10.88 36.50 -27.70
CA VAL A 31 11.98 35.95 -28.52
C VAL A 31 12.00 34.42 -28.30
N ALA A 32 12.02 33.69 -29.43
CA ALA A 32 12.09 32.22 -29.39
C ALA A 32 13.51 31.73 -29.02
N SER A 33 13.94 31.99 -27.80
CA SER A 33 15.15 31.39 -27.24
C SER A 33 14.74 30.22 -26.35
N VAL A 34 15.13 29.02 -26.73
CA VAL A 34 15.00 27.81 -25.90
C VAL A 34 16.15 27.82 -24.91
N GLN A 35 15.87 28.24 -23.67
CA GLN A 35 16.84 28.13 -22.60
C GLN A 35 16.81 26.71 -22.06
N MET A 36 17.78 25.89 -22.49
CA MET A 36 17.97 24.53 -21.96
C MET A 36 18.65 24.65 -20.59
N SER A 37 17.90 24.57 -19.52
CA SER A 37 18.48 24.41 -18.19
C SER A 37 18.69 22.93 -17.90
N ARG A 38 19.94 22.57 -17.60
CA ARG A 38 20.28 21.23 -17.10
C ARG A 38 19.65 21.08 -15.72
N ILE A 39 18.71 20.18 -15.59
CA ILE A 39 18.25 19.77 -14.25
C ILE A 39 19.26 18.71 -13.82
N ASP A 40 20.11 19.03 -12.85
CA ASP A 40 20.95 18.04 -12.19
C ASP A 40 20.06 17.04 -11.46
N VAL A 41 19.72 15.94 -12.16
CA VAL A 41 19.01 14.81 -11.57
C VAL A 41 20.01 14.06 -10.74
N THR A 42 19.94 14.18 -9.44
CA THR A 42 20.73 13.35 -8.53
C THR A 42 20.37 11.87 -8.77
N PRO A 43 21.31 11.03 -9.24
CA PRO A 43 20.99 9.67 -9.66
C PRO A 43 20.53 8.80 -8.49
N MET A 44 19.68 7.80 -8.78
CA MET A 44 19.25 6.80 -7.81
C MET A 44 20.43 5.87 -7.50
N THR A 45 21.13 6.12 -6.40
CA THR A 45 22.19 5.26 -5.89
C THR A 45 21.62 4.10 -5.06
N GLY A 46 22.42 3.04 -4.84
CA GLY A 46 22.03 1.91 -3.98
C GLY A 46 21.58 2.36 -2.59
N ASN A 47 22.32 3.28 -1.96
CA ASN A 47 21.98 3.78 -0.61
C ASN A 47 20.64 4.54 -0.60
N ARG A 48 20.32 5.31 -1.64
CA ARG A 48 19.03 5.97 -1.80
C ARG A 48 17.89 4.98 -1.97
N LEU A 49 18.13 3.92 -2.75
CA LEU A 49 17.17 2.85 -2.94
C LEU A 49 16.85 2.15 -1.62
N VAL A 50 17.88 1.82 -0.81
CA VAL A 50 17.73 1.22 0.52
C VAL A 50 16.99 2.14 1.47
N ALA A 51 17.25 3.44 1.46
CA ALA A 51 16.54 4.40 2.29
C ALA A 51 15.04 4.42 1.99
N LEU A 52 14.65 4.48 0.70
CA LEU A 52 13.24 4.48 0.30
C LEU A 52 12.57 3.11 0.48
N TRP A 53 13.33 2.03 0.30
CA TRP A 53 12.88 0.67 0.65
C TRP A 53 12.55 0.57 2.14
N LEU A 54 13.41 1.11 3.01
CA LEU A 54 13.20 1.12 4.46
C LEU A 54 11.96 1.95 4.86
N CYS A 55 11.68 3.06 4.17
CA CYS A 55 10.45 3.83 4.40
C CYS A 55 9.20 2.97 4.19
N LEU A 56 9.13 2.20 3.09
CA LEU A 56 7.99 1.32 2.82
C LEU A 56 7.99 0.09 3.74
N PHE A 57 9.15 -0.44 4.11
CA PHE A 57 9.26 -1.52 5.09
C PHE A 57 8.65 -1.12 6.43
N VAL A 58 8.97 0.08 6.93
CA VAL A 58 8.49 0.59 8.22
C VAL A 58 6.96 0.72 8.26
N ILE A 59 6.36 1.31 7.23
CA ILE A 59 4.89 1.45 7.20
C ILE A 59 4.19 0.11 7.03
N GLY A 60 4.71 -0.79 6.19
CA GLY A 60 4.17 -2.15 6.06
C GLY A 60 4.32 -2.95 7.36
N SER A 61 5.41 -2.73 8.10
CA SER A 61 5.60 -3.35 9.41
C SER A 61 4.54 -2.91 10.42
N ALA A 62 4.17 -1.64 10.43
CA ALA A 62 3.12 -1.12 11.33
C ALA A 62 1.74 -1.73 11.05
N GLU A 63 1.45 -2.10 9.80
CA GLU A 63 0.18 -2.75 9.43
C GLU A 63 0.04 -4.15 10.05
N VAL A 64 1.14 -4.88 10.23
CA VAL A 64 1.10 -6.31 10.62
C VAL A 64 1.77 -6.62 11.94
N VAL A 65 2.47 -5.69 12.58
CA VAL A 65 3.21 -5.90 13.84
C VAL A 65 2.29 -6.37 14.97
N ALA A 66 1.07 -5.85 15.05
CA ALA A 66 0.12 -6.18 16.11
C ALA A 66 -0.41 -7.61 16.02
N GLY A 67 -0.54 -8.19 14.82
CA GLY A 67 -1.17 -9.48 14.60
C GLY A 67 -0.67 -10.60 15.52
N PRO A 68 0.64 -10.94 15.55
CA PRO A 68 1.17 -12.00 16.39
C PRO A 68 1.11 -11.71 17.90
N ILE A 69 1.09 -10.42 18.26
CA ILE A 69 1.21 -9.97 19.66
C ILE A 69 -0.10 -9.55 20.31
N MET A 70 -1.25 -9.68 19.59
CA MET A 70 -2.57 -9.27 20.07
C MET A 70 -2.92 -9.89 21.43
N GLN A 71 -2.53 -11.15 21.69
CA GLN A 71 -2.80 -11.81 22.97
C GLN A 71 -2.06 -11.16 24.11
N VAL A 72 -0.75 -10.97 23.97
CA VAL A 72 0.08 -10.40 25.05
C VAL A 72 -0.25 -8.92 25.28
N MET A 73 -0.62 -8.20 24.24
CA MET A 73 -1.16 -6.84 24.37
C MET A 73 -2.50 -6.84 25.11
N GLY A 74 -3.42 -7.75 24.74
CA GLY A 74 -4.69 -7.89 25.42
C GLY A 74 -4.55 -8.15 26.91
N GLN A 75 -3.64 -9.04 27.29
CA GLN A 75 -3.29 -9.31 28.69
C GLN A 75 -2.77 -8.05 29.40
N SER A 76 -1.90 -7.27 28.76
CA SER A 76 -1.35 -6.04 29.32
C SER A 76 -2.40 -4.95 29.54
N PHE A 77 -3.43 -4.87 28.68
CA PHE A 77 -4.53 -3.91 28.82
C PHE A 77 -5.76 -4.47 29.55
N GLY A 78 -5.74 -5.73 29.99
CA GLY A 78 -6.87 -6.37 30.64
C GLY A 78 -8.09 -6.57 29.75
N VAL A 79 -7.87 -6.78 28.41
CA VAL A 79 -8.93 -6.95 27.42
C VAL A 79 -8.73 -8.23 26.60
N PRO A 80 -9.79 -8.78 25.97
CA PRO A 80 -9.65 -9.87 25.03
C PRO A 80 -8.72 -9.52 23.86
N SER A 81 -7.96 -10.48 23.35
CA SER A 81 -7.04 -10.27 22.23
C SER A 81 -7.71 -9.71 20.97
N SER A 82 -8.99 -10.07 20.72
CA SER A 82 -9.75 -9.54 19.60
C SER A 82 -9.94 -8.02 19.65
N VAL A 83 -10.06 -7.45 20.84
CA VAL A 83 -10.24 -6.00 21.04
C VAL A 83 -8.99 -5.21 20.62
N ILE A 84 -7.82 -5.83 20.66
CA ILE A 84 -6.57 -5.23 20.16
C ILE A 84 -6.63 -4.96 18.65
N ALA A 85 -7.51 -5.64 17.91
CA ALA A 85 -7.71 -5.37 16.47
C ALA A 85 -8.25 -3.95 16.20
N TYR A 86 -8.67 -3.21 17.21
CA TYR A 86 -8.93 -1.77 17.06
C TYR A 86 -7.67 -0.94 16.74
N LEU A 87 -6.45 -1.45 17.01
CA LEU A 87 -5.22 -0.77 16.63
C LEU A 87 -5.06 -0.74 15.11
N PRO A 88 -5.01 -1.90 14.38
CA PRO A 88 -4.97 -1.87 12.93
C PRO A 88 -6.23 -1.24 12.30
N ALA A 89 -7.40 -1.33 12.96
CA ALA A 89 -8.60 -0.64 12.51
C ALA A 89 -8.40 0.89 12.53
N ALA A 90 -7.96 1.46 13.64
CA ALA A 90 -7.73 2.90 13.78
C ALA A 90 -6.64 3.41 12.83
N TYR A 91 -5.55 2.62 12.65
CA TYR A 91 -4.52 2.88 11.65
C TYR A 91 -5.13 2.96 10.24
N GLY A 92 -5.89 1.93 9.84
CA GLY A 92 -6.52 1.88 8.52
C GLY A 92 -7.51 3.01 8.26
N LEU A 93 -8.35 3.35 9.25
CA LEU A 93 -9.31 4.45 9.14
C LEU A 93 -8.61 5.80 8.96
N ALA A 94 -7.64 6.11 9.81
CA ALA A 94 -6.88 7.36 9.73
C ALA A 94 -6.10 7.46 8.41
N TYR A 95 -5.47 6.35 8.01
CA TYR A 95 -4.82 6.26 6.71
C TYR A 95 -5.82 6.55 5.57
N ALA A 96 -6.99 5.90 5.57
CA ALA A 96 -8.00 6.06 4.52
C ALA A 96 -8.46 7.51 4.37
N VAL A 97 -8.71 8.20 5.48
CA VAL A 97 -9.12 9.61 5.49
C VAL A 97 -8.01 10.50 4.92
N ILE A 98 -6.78 10.35 5.40
CA ILE A 98 -5.67 11.21 4.99
C ILE A 98 -5.20 10.92 3.57
N ALA A 99 -5.17 9.67 3.12
CA ALA A 99 -4.76 9.29 1.76
C ALA A 99 -5.60 9.98 0.70
N SER A 100 -6.88 10.23 0.97
CA SER A 100 -7.78 10.92 0.04
C SER A 100 -7.34 12.36 -0.28
N VAL A 101 -6.57 13.02 0.61
CA VAL A 101 -6.13 14.41 0.49
C VAL A 101 -4.60 14.59 0.45
N ALA A 102 -3.83 13.55 0.78
CA ALA A 102 -2.37 13.63 0.92
C ALA A 102 -1.62 13.91 -0.39
N GLY A 103 -2.14 13.45 -1.54
CA GLY A 103 -1.49 13.63 -2.84
C GLY A 103 -1.21 15.11 -3.16
N PRO A 104 -2.21 15.98 -3.12
CA PRO A 104 -2.06 17.42 -3.38
C PRO A 104 -1.16 18.18 -2.38
N ILE A 105 -1.11 17.73 -1.14
CA ILE A 105 -0.26 18.33 -0.10
C ILE A 105 1.22 18.12 -0.44
N SER A 106 1.58 16.88 -0.80
CA SER A 106 2.94 16.52 -1.22
C SER A 106 3.42 17.28 -2.46
N ASP A 107 2.51 17.65 -3.37
CA ASP A 107 2.87 18.36 -4.59
C ASP A 107 3.23 19.84 -4.33
N ARG A 108 2.78 20.45 -3.22
CA ARG A 108 3.04 21.85 -2.87
C ARG A 108 4.32 22.06 -2.06
N TRP A 109 4.59 21.19 -1.09
CA TRP A 109 5.66 21.39 -0.09
C TRP A 109 6.96 20.68 -0.44
N GLY A 110 7.04 20.08 -1.63
CA GLY A 110 8.15 19.18 -1.98
C GLY A 110 7.95 17.80 -1.36
N ARG A 111 8.97 16.95 -1.46
CA ARG A 111 8.86 15.53 -1.06
C ARG A 111 9.69 15.20 0.16
N LYS A 112 10.88 15.79 0.25
CA LYS A 112 11.83 15.46 1.31
C LYS A 112 11.32 15.84 2.69
N TRP A 113 10.86 17.09 2.87
CA TRP A 113 10.44 17.58 4.18
C TRP A 113 9.20 16.87 4.72
N PRO A 114 8.10 16.70 3.96
CA PRO A 114 6.96 15.90 4.43
C PRO A 114 7.35 14.48 4.78
N LEU A 115 8.18 13.81 3.96
CA LEU A 115 8.63 12.44 4.22
C LEU A 115 9.47 12.35 5.49
N MET A 116 10.45 13.23 5.67
CA MET A 116 11.32 13.23 6.83
C MET A 116 10.56 13.53 8.13
N ILE A 117 9.71 14.56 8.12
CA ILE A 117 8.90 14.94 9.28
C ILE A 117 7.94 13.81 9.66
N SER A 118 7.23 13.25 8.68
CA SER A 118 6.29 12.15 8.93
C SER A 118 6.99 10.90 9.47
N LEU A 119 8.19 10.56 8.97
CA LEU A 119 8.99 9.45 9.51
C LEU A 119 9.47 9.71 10.94
N SER A 120 9.88 10.96 11.25
CA SER A 120 10.32 11.34 12.60
C SER A 120 9.15 11.26 13.60
N ILE A 121 7.98 11.77 13.23
CA ILE A 121 6.76 11.67 14.05
C ILE A 121 6.36 10.20 14.18
N PHE A 122 6.42 9.43 13.09
CA PHE A 122 6.11 7.99 13.11
C PHE A 122 7.02 7.22 14.07
N ALA A 123 8.33 7.53 14.08
CA ALA A 123 9.30 6.95 15.02
C ALA A 123 8.94 7.29 16.48
N LEU A 124 8.60 8.56 16.75
CA LEU A 124 8.17 9.00 18.07
C LEU A 124 6.90 8.28 18.53
N LEU A 125 5.89 8.17 17.67
CA LEU A 125 4.62 7.50 17.96
C LEU A 125 4.84 6.00 18.25
N CYS A 126 5.69 5.32 17.48
CA CYS A 126 6.10 3.93 17.76
C CYS A 126 6.80 3.80 19.10
N GLY A 127 7.66 4.76 19.48
CA GLY A 127 8.34 4.78 20.79
C GLY A 127 7.39 5.06 21.97
N LEU A 128 6.34 5.84 21.74
CA LEU A 128 5.35 6.19 22.78
C LEU A 128 4.28 5.11 22.98
N LEU A 129 3.93 4.34 21.95
CA LEU A 129 2.85 3.35 22.00
C LEU A 129 3.07 2.30 23.12
N PRO A 130 4.29 1.78 23.36
CA PRO A 130 4.56 0.89 24.50
C PRO A 130 4.27 1.46 25.88
N SER A 131 4.32 2.78 26.03
CA SER A 131 4.05 3.49 27.28
C SER A 131 2.60 3.93 27.44
N SER A 132 1.70 3.49 26.54
CA SER A 132 0.28 3.84 26.63
C SER A 132 -0.35 3.21 27.89
N GLY A 133 -0.86 4.04 28.78
CA GLY A 133 -1.49 3.59 30.03
C GLY A 133 -2.92 3.03 29.82
N SER A 134 -3.49 3.12 28.62
CA SER A 134 -4.81 2.62 28.29
C SER A 134 -4.91 2.18 26.83
N LEU A 135 -5.86 1.26 26.56
CA LEU A 135 -6.16 0.85 25.19
C LEU A 135 -6.58 2.04 24.32
N ALA A 136 -7.37 2.97 24.87
CA ALA A 136 -7.83 4.15 24.12
C ALA A 136 -6.64 5.00 23.65
N THR A 137 -5.63 5.20 24.48
CA THR A 137 -4.39 5.90 24.13
C THR A 137 -3.61 5.14 23.05
N ALA A 138 -3.50 3.81 23.17
CA ALA A 138 -2.84 2.98 22.16
C ALA A 138 -3.55 3.05 20.80
N VAL A 139 -4.89 3.03 20.79
CA VAL A 139 -5.71 3.18 19.57
C VAL A 139 -5.52 4.58 18.95
N ALA A 140 -5.48 5.64 19.75
CA ALA A 140 -5.25 7.00 19.26
C ALA A 140 -3.83 7.15 18.65
N LEU A 141 -2.81 6.57 19.30
CA LEU A 141 -1.45 6.54 18.76
C LEU A 141 -1.38 5.73 17.45
N SER A 142 -2.10 4.61 17.36
CA SER A 142 -2.20 3.81 16.14
C SER A 142 -2.89 4.58 14.99
N ALA A 143 -3.96 5.33 15.27
CA ALA A 143 -4.57 6.24 14.29
C ALA A 143 -3.57 7.30 13.79
N SER A 144 -2.78 7.86 14.70
CA SER A 144 -1.74 8.83 14.36
C SER A 144 -0.64 8.21 13.49
N LEU A 145 -0.25 6.95 13.74
CA LEU A 145 0.66 6.18 12.88
C LEU A 145 0.08 6.02 11.47
N GLY A 146 -1.21 5.67 11.32
CA GLY A 146 -1.92 5.59 10.05
C GLY A 146 -1.92 6.91 9.28
N THR A 147 -2.10 8.03 9.99
CA THR A 147 -2.00 9.39 9.42
C THR A 147 -0.60 9.64 8.83
N MET A 148 0.45 9.32 9.55
CA MET A 148 1.83 9.49 9.04
C MET A 148 2.12 8.55 7.86
N ALA A 149 1.69 7.31 7.92
CA ALA A 149 1.88 6.34 6.84
C ALA A 149 1.21 6.78 5.53
N ALA A 150 0.03 7.39 5.60
CA ALA A 150 -0.67 7.95 4.45
C ALA A 150 0.09 9.08 3.74
N ILE A 151 1.02 9.74 4.43
CA ILE A 151 1.92 10.75 3.86
C ILE A 151 3.23 10.10 3.38
N ILE A 152 3.80 9.17 4.16
CA ILE A 152 5.08 8.51 3.89
C ILE A 152 5.02 7.75 2.56
N GLN A 153 3.99 6.93 2.32
CA GLN A 153 3.93 6.08 1.14
C GLN A 153 3.94 6.86 -0.18
N PRO A 154 3.02 7.81 -0.44
CA PRO A 154 3.02 8.55 -1.70
C PRO A 154 4.25 9.46 -1.84
N ALA A 155 4.76 10.05 -0.76
CA ALA A 155 5.97 10.86 -0.78
C ALA A 155 7.18 10.01 -1.19
N THR A 156 7.33 8.80 -0.64
CA THR A 156 8.38 7.85 -0.99
C THR A 156 8.33 7.47 -2.48
N LEU A 157 7.17 7.04 -2.99
CA LEU A 157 7.01 6.63 -4.39
C LEU A 157 7.21 7.78 -5.36
N SER A 158 6.78 8.96 -4.98
CA SER A 158 7.01 10.18 -5.76
C SER A 158 8.49 10.56 -5.80
N MET A 159 9.22 10.44 -4.68
CA MET A 159 10.65 10.67 -4.62
C MET A 159 11.43 9.71 -5.52
N VAL A 160 11.06 8.41 -5.56
CA VAL A 160 11.61 7.46 -6.53
C VAL A 160 11.44 7.98 -7.96
N SER A 161 10.24 8.46 -8.29
CA SER A 161 9.92 8.94 -9.63
C SER A 161 10.70 10.18 -10.02
N ASP A 162 11.02 11.04 -9.05
CA ASP A 162 11.73 12.30 -9.28
C ASP A 162 13.22 12.11 -9.55
N VAL A 163 13.84 11.10 -8.92
CA VAL A 163 15.29 10.81 -9.07
C VAL A 163 15.58 9.68 -10.08
N THR A 164 14.57 9.21 -10.82
CA THR A 164 14.72 8.09 -11.76
C THR A 164 14.29 8.52 -13.17
N ALA A 165 15.10 8.14 -14.18
CA ALA A 165 14.77 8.36 -15.58
C ALA A 165 13.46 7.62 -15.98
N PRO A 166 12.64 8.16 -16.91
CA PRO A 166 11.34 7.59 -17.26
C PRO A 166 11.35 6.10 -17.62
N PRO A 167 12.33 5.56 -18.39
CA PRO A 167 12.32 4.13 -18.74
C PRO A 167 12.58 3.20 -17.55
N ASP A 168 13.33 3.65 -16.54
CA ASP A 168 13.67 2.85 -15.36
C ASP A 168 12.70 3.04 -14.19
N ARG A 169 11.79 4.00 -14.28
CA ARG A 169 10.92 4.41 -13.16
C ARG A 169 10.07 3.27 -12.60
N ALA A 170 9.44 2.50 -13.48
CA ALA A 170 8.60 1.37 -13.06
C ALA A 170 9.41 0.30 -12.32
N ARG A 171 10.63 -0.01 -12.82
CA ARG A 171 11.55 -0.95 -12.19
C ARG A 171 11.97 -0.48 -10.79
N ARG A 172 12.34 0.80 -10.63
CA ARG A 172 12.79 1.36 -9.35
C ARG A 172 11.66 1.45 -8.32
N ILE A 173 10.46 1.84 -8.75
CA ILE A 173 9.26 1.79 -7.89
C ILE A 173 9.03 0.36 -7.40
N GLY A 174 9.09 -0.64 -8.29
CA GLY A 174 8.97 -2.05 -7.91
C GLY A 174 10.01 -2.48 -6.88
N GLN A 175 11.28 -2.08 -7.04
CA GLN A 175 12.35 -2.38 -6.09
C GLN A 175 12.10 -1.78 -4.71
N VAL A 176 11.62 -0.54 -4.63
CA VAL A 176 11.27 0.10 -3.35
C VAL A 176 10.04 -0.55 -2.73
N PHE A 177 9.06 -0.95 -3.55
CA PHE A 177 7.85 -1.61 -3.09
C PHE A 177 8.08 -3.00 -2.49
N ILE A 178 9.21 -3.68 -2.84
CA ILE A 178 9.64 -4.90 -2.17
C ILE A 178 9.82 -4.67 -0.65
N GLY A 179 10.16 -3.45 -0.21
CA GLY A 179 10.23 -3.10 1.20
C GLY A 179 8.91 -3.37 1.94
N LEU A 180 7.79 -2.92 1.38
CA LEU A 180 6.46 -3.19 1.91
C LEU A 180 6.17 -4.69 1.96
N MET A 181 6.49 -5.42 0.89
CA MET A 181 6.25 -6.87 0.83
C MET A 181 7.12 -7.64 1.82
N THR A 182 8.38 -7.23 2.01
CA THR A 182 9.29 -7.84 2.98
C THR A 182 8.79 -7.64 4.41
N ALA A 183 8.09 -6.53 4.70
CA ALA A 183 7.48 -6.30 6.01
C ALA A 183 6.44 -7.39 6.35
N PHE A 184 5.64 -7.84 5.40
CA PHE A 184 4.66 -8.92 5.61
C PHE A 184 5.29 -10.28 5.91
N ILE A 185 6.57 -10.47 5.58
CA ILE A 185 7.32 -11.69 5.88
C ILE A 185 8.06 -11.56 7.21
N VAL A 186 8.87 -10.50 7.32
CA VAL A 186 9.83 -10.35 8.42
C VAL A 186 9.13 -9.93 9.71
N THR A 187 8.21 -8.98 9.62
CA THR A 187 7.63 -8.36 10.82
C THR A 187 6.80 -9.33 11.65
N PRO A 188 5.89 -10.16 11.10
CA PRO A 188 5.14 -11.11 11.92
C PRO A 188 6.05 -12.10 12.63
N ALA A 189 7.08 -12.63 11.94
CA ALA A 189 8.03 -13.57 12.54
C ALA A 189 8.84 -12.91 13.65
N VAL A 190 9.41 -11.73 13.37
CA VAL A 190 10.27 -11.01 14.34
C VAL A 190 9.44 -10.52 15.53
N SER A 191 8.27 -9.90 15.30
CA SER A 191 7.44 -9.40 16.41
C SER A 191 6.96 -10.52 17.32
N GLY A 192 6.59 -11.68 16.75
CA GLY A 192 6.21 -12.86 17.53
C GLY A 192 7.35 -13.39 18.38
N LEU A 193 8.55 -13.56 17.80
CA LEU A 193 9.75 -14.01 18.52
C LEU A 193 10.21 -13.03 19.61
N VAL A 194 10.23 -11.74 19.28
CA VAL A 194 10.62 -10.67 20.19
C VAL A 194 9.64 -10.57 21.35
N ALA A 195 8.34 -10.63 21.06
CA ALA A 195 7.32 -10.57 22.11
C ALA A 195 7.37 -11.77 23.07
N ALA A 196 7.70 -12.94 22.56
CA ALA A 196 7.84 -14.14 23.40
C ALA A 196 9.01 -14.06 24.40
N ARG A 197 10.06 -13.24 24.12
CA ARG A 197 11.26 -13.13 24.96
C ARG A 197 11.38 -11.83 25.72
N PHE A 198 10.97 -10.72 25.13
CA PHE A 198 11.23 -9.36 25.61
C PHE A 198 9.96 -8.54 25.87
N GLY A 199 8.78 -9.14 25.64
CA GLY A 199 7.50 -8.44 25.69
C GLY A 199 7.16 -7.74 24.39
N TRP A 200 5.87 -7.46 24.21
CA TRP A 200 5.33 -6.86 22.96
C TRP A 200 5.87 -5.44 22.71
N GLN A 201 6.22 -4.72 23.76
CA GLN A 201 6.78 -3.36 23.73
C GLN A 201 8.05 -3.28 22.87
N ALA A 202 8.91 -4.29 22.97
CA ALA A 202 10.18 -4.35 22.24
C ALA A 202 9.96 -4.34 20.70
N SER A 203 8.86 -4.92 20.22
CA SER A 203 8.52 -4.91 18.78
C SER A 203 8.28 -3.48 18.26
N TYR A 204 7.60 -2.64 19.03
CA TYR A 204 7.37 -1.25 18.67
C TYR A 204 8.62 -0.37 18.84
N HIS A 205 9.49 -0.66 19.83
CA HIS A 205 10.78 0.04 19.95
C HIS A 205 11.72 -0.27 18.79
N ILE A 206 11.74 -1.51 18.30
CA ILE A 206 12.49 -1.88 17.08
C ILE A 206 11.94 -1.09 15.88
N LEU A 207 10.61 -1.02 15.74
CA LEU A 207 9.99 -0.26 14.66
C LEU A 207 10.30 1.25 14.75
N ALA A 208 10.29 1.81 15.96
CA ALA A 208 10.69 3.19 16.22
C ALA A 208 12.13 3.46 15.76
N LEU A 209 13.06 2.56 16.12
CA LEU A 209 14.46 2.67 15.70
C LEU A 209 14.61 2.62 14.17
N LEU A 210 13.93 1.69 13.51
CA LEU A 210 13.97 1.57 12.06
C LEU A 210 13.38 2.81 11.35
N ALA A 211 12.30 3.37 11.89
CA ALA A 211 11.71 4.61 11.38
C ALA A 211 12.64 5.82 11.57
N ALA A 212 13.32 5.92 12.71
CA ALA A 212 14.31 6.95 12.97
C ALA A 212 15.52 6.83 12.01
N ILE A 213 16.00 5.60 11.77
CA ILE A 213 17.05 5.33 10.77
C ILE A 213 16.58 5.76 9.38
N ALA A 214 15.34 5.42 8.98
CA ALA A 214 14.79 5.81 7.69
C ALA A 214 14.73 7.35 7.56
N ALA A 215 14.28 8.07 8.58
CA ALA A 215 14.26 9.52 8.62
C ALA A 215 15.66 10.12 8.46
N LEU A 216 16.65 9.58 9.17
CA LEU A 216 18.05 10.01 9.09
C LEU A 216 18.64 9.76 7.69
N LEU A 217 18.38 8.60 7.11
CA LEU A 217 18.85 8.29 5.75
C LEU A 217 18.23 9.22 4.71
N VAL A 218 16.93 9.50 4.82
CA VAL A 218 16.27 10.49 3.93
C VAL A 218 16.88 11.88 4.14
N ALA A 219 17.10 12.30 5.36
CA ALA A 219 17.72 13.59 5.68
C ALA A 219 19.10 13.76 5.03
N ARG A 220 19.94 12.70 5.12
CA ARG A 220 21.35 12.73 4.67
C ARG A 220 21.54 12.49 3.18
N LEU A 221 20.73 11.63 2.57
CA LEU A 221 20.97 11.14 1.21
C LEU A 221 20.23 11.94 0.12
N PHE A 222 19.19 12.68 0.48
CA PHE A 222 18.40 13.44 -0.49
C PHE A 222 18.59 14.94 -0.29
N PRO A 223 18.84 15.70 -1.39
CA PRO A 223 18.91 17.14 -1.32
C PRO A 223 17.52 17.75 -1.03
N PRO A 224 17.45 19.00 -0.56
CA PRO A 224 16.20 19.74 -0.50
C PRO A 224 15.55 19.84 -1.87
N ASP A 225 14.22 19.65 -1.92
CA ASP A 225 13.49 19.81 -3.17
C ASP A 225 13.42 21.28 -3.56
N PRO A 226 13.62 21.65 -4.85
CA PRO A 226 13.27 22.97 -5.31
C PRO A 226 11.76 23.18 -5.18
N ALA A 227 11.35 24.34 -4.67
CA ALA A 227 9.95 24.71 -4.56
C ALA A 227 9.26 24.62 -5.94
N ARG A 228 8.30 23.72 -6.06
CA ARG A 228 7.53 23.54 -7.30
C ARG A 228 6.26 24.37 -7.22
N SER A 229 6.24 25.49 -7.95
CA SER A 229 5.01 26.22 -8.21
C SER A 229 4.18 25.43 -9.25
N ARG A 230 3.20 24.66 -8.82
CA ARG A 230 2.14 24.17 -9.70
C ARG A 230 0.91 25.04 -9.54
N ALA A 231 0.25 25.35 -10.66
CA ALA A 231 -1.02 26.07 -10.65
C ALA A 231 -2.03 25.35 -9.74
N PRO A 232 -2.80 26.09 -8.94
CA PRO A 232 -3.77 25.50 -8.02
C PRO A 232 -4.91 24.86 -8.82
N VAL A 233 -4.83 23.55 -9.01
CA VAL A 233 -6.00 22.77 -9.45
C VAL A 233 -6.88 22.56 -8.22
N THR A 234 -8.16 22.94 -8.31
CA THR A 234 -9.09 22.74 -7.20
C THR A 234 -9.31 21.23 -6.99
N LEU A 235 -9.00 20.75 -5.78
CA LEU A 235 -9.19 19.34 -5.38
C LEU A 235 -10.58 18.83 -5.80
N LEU A 236 -11.61 19.62 -5.59
CA LEU A 236 -12.98 19.26 -5.92
C LEU A 236 -13.20 18.98 -7.40
N ALA A 237 -12.54 19.73 -8.30
CA ALA A 237 -12.64 19.48 -9.75
C ALA A 237 -11.97 18.17 -10.14
N MET A 238 -10.81 17.84 -9.57
CA MET A 238 -10.13 16.56 -9.81
C MET A 238 -10.96 15.37 -9.31
N HIS A 239 -11.56 15.49 -8.11
CA HIS A 239 -12.43 14.47 -7.55
C HIS A 239 -13.69 14.25 -8.40
N ARG A 240 -14.38 15.32 -8.80
CA ARG A 240 -15.56 15.24 -9.68
C ARG A 240 -15.21 14.67 -11.06
N GLY A 241 -14.08 15.04 -11.63
CA GLY A 241 -13.61 14.54 -12.93
C GLY A 241 -13.34 13.04 -12.90
N ALA A 242 -12.58 12.57 -11.91
CA ALA A 242 -12.26 11.15 -11.75
C ALA A 242 -13.53 10.29 -11.56
N LEU A 243 -14.48 10.75 -10.75
CA LEU A 243 -15.70 10.01 -10.44
C LEU A 243 -16.79 10.07 -11.54
N ARG A 244 -16.58 10.79 -12.64
CA ARG A 244 -17.50 10.77 -13.81
C ARG A 244 -17.37 9.50 -14.64
N LEU A 245 -16.24 8.81 -14.57
CA LEU A 245 -16.01 7.59 -15.34
C LEU A 245 -16.53 6.37 -14.57
N ASP A 246 -17.57 5.71 -15.11
CA ASP A 246 -18.24 4.58 -14.44
C ASP A 246 -17.29 3.38 -14.25
N GLU A 247 -16.34 3.17 -15.16
CA GLU A 247 -15.32 2.13 -15.01
C GLU A 247 -14.42 2.39 -13.80
N ILE A 248 -14.10 3.64 -13.49
CA ILE A 248 -13.33 4.01 -12.31
C ILE A 248 -14.12 3.68 -11.04
N LYS A 249 -15.41 4.02 -10.99
CA LYS A 249 -16.28 3.73 -9.82
C LYS A 249 -16.33 2.23 -9.51
N LEU A 250 -16.53 1.41 -10.56
CA LEU A 250 -16.62 -0.04 -10.41
C LEU A 250 -15.31 -0.64 -9.88
N ARG A 251 -14.17 -0.19 -10.40
CA ARG A 251 -12.86 -0.64 -9.94
C ARG A 251 -12.51 -0.11 -8.55
N LEU A 252 -12.95 1.10 -8.20
CA LEU A 252 -12.80 1.62 -6.84
C LEU A 252 -13.66 0.83 -5.85
N ALA A 253 -14.89 0.47 -6.21
CA ALA A 253 -15.70 -0.43 -5.39
C ALA A 253 -15.00 -1.80 -5.19
N ALA A 254 -14.38 -2.36 -6.25
CA ALA A 254 -13.56 -3.57 -6.12
C ALA A 254 -12.30 -3.36 -5.25
N SER A 255 -11.73 -2.15 -5.22
CA SER A 255 -10.62 -1.83 -4.30
C SER A 255 -11.05 -1.94 -2.83
N TYR A 256 -12.29 -1.59 -2.50
CA TYR A 256 -12.83 -1.76 -1.15
C TYR A 256 -13.23 -3.22 -0.88
N PHE A 257 -14.18 -3.76 -1.65
CA PHE A 257 -14.80 -5.06 -1.35
C PHE A 257 -13.88 -6.24 -1.59
N TRP A 258 -12.93 -6.16 -2.52
CA TRP A 258 -12.00 -7.24 -2.76
C TRP A 258 -10.65 -6.96 -2.12
N LEU A 259 -9.94 -5.90 -2.57
CA LEU A 259 -8.56 -5.69 -2.16
C LEU A 259 -8.45 -5.35 -0.67
N GLY A 260 -9.29 -4.42 -0.19
CA GLY A 260 -9.27 -3.98 1.20
C GLY A 260 -9.69 -5.09 2.18
N TRP A 261 -10.71 -5.89 1.84
CA TRP A 261 -11.13 -7.01 2.68
C TRP A 261 -10.13 -8.16 2.68
N MET A 262 -9.49 -8.45 1.54
CA MET A 262 -8.41 -9.45 1.48
C MET A 262 -7.14 -8.99 2.20
N ALA A 263 -6.82 -7.70 2.16
CA ALA A 263 -5.73 -7.11 2.94
C ALA A 263 -6.02 -7.13 4.45
N GLY A 264 -7.28 -6.85 4.84
CA GLY A 264 -7.71 -6.85 6.23
C GLY A 264 -7.51 -8.18 6.95
N ILE A 265 -7.66 -9.31 6.23
CA ILE A 265 -7.28 -10.63 6.78
C ILE A 265 -5.79 -10.62 7.16
N GLY A 266 -4.91 -10.02 6.37
CA GLY A 266 -3.48 -9.93 6.66
C GLY A 266 -3.18 -9.26 8.01
N ALA A 267 -3.95 -8.24 8.39
CA ALA A 267 -3.79 -7.54 9.66
C ALA A 267 -4.10 -8.41 10.89
N VAL A 268 -5.01 -9.39 10.75
CA VAL A 268 -5.43 -10.29 11.84
C VAL A 268 -4.98 -11.75 11.63
N ALA A 269 -4.25 -12.02 10.55
CA ALA A 269 -3.90 -13.38 10.12
C ALA A 269 -3.14 -14.18 11.20
N ALA A 270 -2.15 -13.56 11.83
CA ALA A 270 -1.38 -14.20 12.90
C ALA A 270 -2.24 -14.51 14.13
N GLU A 271 -3.17 -13.64 14.49
CA GLU A 271 -4.10 -13.91 15.60
C GLU A 271 -5.10 -15.01 15.25
N ILE A 272 -5.55 -15.11 13.99
CA ILE A 272 -6.34 -16.25 13.52
C ILE A 272 -5.53 -17.55 13.67
N ALA A 273 -4.25 -17.54 13.26
CA ALA A 273 -3.37 -18.68 13.40
C ALA A 273 -3.19 -19.08 14.87
N ARG A 274 -2.92 -18.10 15.73
CA ARG A 274 -2.77 -18.32 17.16
C ARG A 274 -3.99 -18.98 17.80
N ARG A 275 -5.20 -18.50 17.48
CA ARG A 275 -6.45 -19.04 18.01
C ARG A 275 -6.74 -20.45 17.53
N LYS A 276 -6.44 -20.74 16.25
CA LYS A 276 -6.70 -22.07 15.69
C LYS A 276 -5.71 -23.14 16.17
N LEU A 277 -4.49 -22.74 16.46
CA LEU A 277 -3.43 -23.65 16.91
C LEU A 277 -3.26 -23.67 18.44
N GLU A 278 -3.94 -22.74 19.13
CA GLU A 278 -3.80 -22.52 20.58
C GLU A 278 -2.32 -22.30 21.01
N THR A 279 -1.57 -21.62 20.13
CA THR A 279 -0.11 -21.43 20.26
C THR A 279 0.27 -20.05 20.76
N GLY A 280 1.57 -19.86 20.98
CA GLY A 280 2.16 -18.57 21.35
C GLY A 280 2.38 -17.63 20.15
N PRO A 281 2.84 -16.39 20.43
CA PRO A 281 3.07 -15.37 19.42
C PRO A 281 4.13 -15.76 18.39
N ALA A 282 5.14 -16.54 18.76
CA ALA A 282 6.23 -16.94 17.86
C ALA A 282 5.73 -17.84 16.71
N GLU A 283 4.95 -18.89 17.04
CA GLU A 283 4.40 -19.81 16.04
C GLU A 283 3.36 -19.13 15.16
N ALA A 284 2.49 -18.31 15.77
CA ALA A 284 1.51 -17.50 15.03
C ALA A 284 2.20 -16.56 14.04
N GLY A 285 3.28 -15.91 14.47
CA GLY A 285 4.11 -15.06 13.63
C GLY A 285 4.77 -15.83 12.48
N ALA A 286 5.25 -17.06 12.73
CA ALA A 286 5.84 -17.91 11.70
C ALA A 286 4.84 -18.31 10.61
N VAL A 287 3.61 -18.68 10.98
CA VAL A 287 2.54 -18.99 10.02
C VAL A 287 2.19 -17.75 9.19
N ALA A 288 2.05 -16.60 9.81
CA ALA A 288 1.76 -15.35 9.09
C ALA A 288 2.92 -14.95 8.16
N ALA A 289 4.16 -15.14 8.56
CA ALA A 289 5.33 -14.92 7.71
C ALA A 289 5.36 -15.84 6.49
N PHE A 290 4.97 -17.11 6.65
CA PHE A 290 4.80 -18.01 5.51
C PHE A 290 3.76 -17.51 4.51
N TRP A 291 2.60 -17.04 4.99
CA TRP A 291 1.60 -16.39 4.12
C TRP A 291 2.14 -15.12 3.45
N GLY A 292 2.91 -14.31 4.17
CA GLY A 292 3.64 -13.17 3.59
C GLY A 292 4.56 -13.58 2.44
N THR A 293 5.27 -14.72 2.58
CA THR A 293 6.12 -15.28 1.51
C THR A 293 5.29 -15.64 0.28
N LEU A 294 4.10 -16.22 0.46
CA LEU A 294 3.19 -16.55 -0.63
C LEU A 294 2.58 -15.30 -1.28
N ILE A 295 2.29 -14.25 -0.51
CA ILE A 295 1.89 -12.94 -1.05
C ILE A 295 3.00 -12.38 -1.95
N MET A 296 4.25 -12.42 -1.51
CA MET A 296 5.41 -12.00 -2.31
C MET A 296 5.54 -12.86 -3.58
N ALA A 297 5.44 -14.18 -3.47
CA ALA A 297 5.50 -15.10 -4.61
C ALA A 297 4.39 -14.82 -5.64
N GLY A 298 3.17 -14.55 -5.17
CA GLY A 298 2.05 -14.12 -6.00
C GLY A 298 2.34 -12.81 -6.74
N ASN A 299 2.86 -11.81 -6.04
CA ASN A 299 3.23 -10.52 -6.60
C ASN A 299 4.27 -10.67 -7.73
N LEU A 300 5.32 -11.44 -7.50
CA LEU A 300 6.36 -11.72 -8.50
C LEU A 300 5.84 -12.55 -9.69
N SER A 301 4.83 -13.37 -9.48
CA SER A 301 4.22 -14.23 -10.50
C SER A 301 3.14 -13.51 -11.32
N GLY A 302 2.61 -12.40 -10.83
CA GLY A 302 1.43 -11.72 -11.40
C GLY A 302 1.57 -11.40 -12.88
N HIS A 303 2.73 -10.90 -13.32
CA HIS A 303 2.97 -10.62 -14.74
C HIS A 303 2.95 -11.87 -15.64
N ARG A 304 3.50 -13.01 -15.18
CA ARG A 304 3.49 -14.27 -15.93
C ARG A 304 2.06 -14.82 -16.03
N ILE A 305 1.29 -14.74 -14.95
CA ILE A 305 -0.12 -15.15 -14.89
C ILE A 305 -0.96 -14.25 -15.79
N GLN A 306 -0.73 -12.94 -15.78
CA GLN A 306 -1.38 -11.99 -16.68
C GLN A 306 -1.13 -12.33 -18.16
N LYS A 307 0.09 -12.72 -18.53
CA LYS A 307 0.40 -13.15 -19.90
C LYS A 307 -0.36 -14.41 -20.33
N ARG A 308 -0.55 -15.35 -19.41
CA ARG A 308 -1.24 -16.64 -19.69
C ARG A 308 -2.77 -16.52 -19.71
N LEU A 309 -3.33 -15.79 -18.76
CA LEU A 309 -4.78 -15.70 -18.53
C LEU A 309 -5.41 -14.41 -19.10
N SER A 310 -4.59 -13.51 -19.64
CA SER A 310 -5.04 -12.25 -20.25
C SER A 310 -5.98 -11.44 -19.34
N ALA A 311 -7.18 -11.12 -19.83
CA ALA A 311 -8.18 -10.37 -19.07
C ALA A 311 -8.72 -11.14 -17.86
N GLY A 312 -8.72 -12.46 -17.90
CA GLY A 312 -9.20 -13.33 -16.83
C GLY A 312 -8.28 -13.43 -15.61
N ALA A 313 -6.99 -13.03 -15.73
CA ALA A 313 -6.02 -13.18 -14.63
C ALA A 313 -6.48 -12.54 -13.32
N LEU A 314 -6.98 -11.32 -13.39
CA LEU A 314 -7.41 -10.58 -12.20
C LEU A 314 -8.62 -11.20 -11.51
N PRO A 315 -9.76 -11.47 -12.18
CA PRO A 315 -10.91 -12.08 -11.51
C PRO A 315 -10.66 -13.53 -11.06
N ILE A 316 -9.86 -14.32 -11.80
CA ILE A 316 -9.53 -15.70 -11.40
C ILE A 316 -8.70 -15.70 -10.13
N MET A 317 -7.60 -14.92 -10.08
CA MET A 317 -6.75 -14.84 -8.90
C MET A 317 -7.49 -14.19 -7.72
N GLY A 318 -8.37 -13.22 -8.01
CA GLY A 318 -9.25 -12.61 -7.02
C GLY A 318 -10.23 -13.62 -6.40
N GLY A 319 -10.84 -14.46 -7.23
CA GLY A 319 -11.73 -15.55 -6.79
C GLY A 319 -10.98 -16.60 -5.98
N ILE A 320 -9.79 -17.01 -6.41
CA ILE A 320 -8.92 -17.93 -5.66
C ILE A 320 -8.61 -17.36 -4.27
N ALA A 321 -8.30 -16.07 -4.17
CA ALA A 321 -8.06 -15.44 -2.88
C ALA A 321 -9.31 -15.46 -1.98
N ALA A 322 -10.47 -15.07 -2.51
CA ALA A 322 -11.71 -14.99 -1.75
C ALA A 322 -12.18 -16.38 -1.27
N ILE A 323 -12.12 -17.40 -2.14
CA ILE A 323 -12.44 -18.78 -1.80
C ILE A 323 -11.38 -19.35 -0.83
N GLY A 324 -10.10 -19.01 -1.03
CA GLY A 324 -8.99 -19.41 -0.17
C GLY A 324 -9.16 -18.98 1.29
N VAL A 325 -9.83 -17.84 1.53
CA VAL A 325 -10.19 -17.42 2.90
C VAL A 325 -11.09 -18.44 3.58
N LEU A 326 -12.03 -19.09 2.86
CA LEU A 326 -12.90 -20.12 3.43
C LEU A 326 -12.11 -21.37 3.92
N ALA A 327 -10.97 -21.66 3.32
CA ALA A 327 -10.13 -22.76 3.78
C ALA A 327 -9.60 -22.55 5.21
N LEU A 328 -9.54 -21.30 5.68
CA LEU A 328 -9.22 -21.00 7.08
C LEU A 328 -10.32 -21.47 8.07
N MET A 329 -11.51 -21.85 7.59
CA MET A 329 -12.56 -22.47 8.44
C MET A 329 -12.27 -23.94 8.75
N LEU A 330 -11.48 -24.60 7.92
CA LEU A 330 -11.17 -26.02 8.09
C LEU A 330 -10.45 -26.29 9.42
N PRO A 331 -10.67 -27.45 10.04
CA PRO A 331 -9.88 -27.89 11.18
C PRO A 331 -8.39 -27.88 10.84
N ALA A 332 -7.57 -27.36 11.73
CA ALA A 332 -6.13 -27.24 11.52
C ALA A 332 -5.37 -27.90 12.69
N PRO A 333 -5.13 -29.21 12.63
CA PRO A 333 -4.46 -29.95 13.72
C PRO A 333 -2.97 -29.62 13.84
N SER A 334 -2.39 -28.88 12.89
CA SER A 334 -0.99 -28.45 12.92
C SER A 334 -0.78 -27.13 12.18
N ALA A 335 0.33 -26.46 12.49
CA ALA A 335 0.76 -25.22 11.81
C ALA A 335 0.94 -25.43 10.29
N VAL A 336 1.41 -26.60 9.86
CA VAL A 336 1.60 -26.91 8.43
C VAL A 336 0.26 -26.96 7.70
N VAL A 337 -0.76 -27.61 8.30
CA VAL A 337 -2.11 -27.69 7.71
C VAL A 337 -2.73 -26.30 7.62
N LEU A 338 -2.60 -25.48 8.67
CA LEU A 338 -3.13 -24.13 8.68
C LEU A 338 -2.40 -23.23 7.67
N ALA A 339 -1.08 -23.34 7.59
CA ALA A 339 -0.28 -22.62 6.60
C ALA A 339 -0.73 -22.93 5.17
N GLY A 340 -0.98 -24.24 4.89
CA GLY A 340 -1.54 -24.69 3.62
C GLY A 340 -2.96 -24.18 3.35
N ALA A 341 -3.83 -24.14 4.36
CA ALA A 341 -5.20 -23.64 4.24
C ALA A 341 -5.22 -22.17 3.77
N GLY A 342 -4.35 -21.29 4.31
CA GLY A 342 -4.28 -19.89 3.90
C GLY A 342 -3.50 -19.65 2.61
N ALA A 343 -2.86 -20.67 2.01
CA ALA A 343 -1.97 -20.48 0.87
C ALA A 343 -2.68 -19.91 -0.37
N ALA A 344 -3.89 -20.38 -0.67
CA ALA A 344 -4.67 -19.92 -1.81
C ALA A 344 -5.07 -18.45 -1.67
N TRP A 345 -5.48 -18.01 -0.47
CA TRP A 345 -5.73 -16.62 -0.18
C TRP A 345 -4.48 -15.78 -0.38
N ALA A 346 -3.37 -16.15 0.25
CA ALA A 346 -2.14 -15.35 0.26
C ALA A 346 -1.57 -15.22 -1.16
N PHE A 347 -1.45 -16.30 -1.92
CA PHE A 347 -0.92 -16.28 -3.28
C PHE A 347 -1.85 -15.53 -4.23
N GLY A 348 -3.17 -15.80 -4.18
CA GLY A 348 -4.17 -15.14 -5.01
C GLY A 348 -4.23 -13.63 -4.77
N TYR A 349 -4.21 -13.21 -3.50
CA TYR A 349 -4.15 -11.80 -3.10
C TYR A 349 -2.87 -11.13 -3.61
N GLY A 350 -1.71 -11.76 -3.40
CA GLY A 350 -0.43 -11.25 -3.86
C GLY A 350 -0.36 -11.08 -5.38
N CYS A 351 -0.98 -11.99 -6.14
CA CYS A 351 -1.03 -11.91 -7.59
C CYS A 351 -1.98 -10.82 -8.09
N ALA A 352 -3.21 -10.81 -7.58
CA ALA A 352 -4.27 -9.95 -8.11
C ALA A 352 -4.16 -8.49 -7.64
N GLY A 353 -3.60 -8.21 -6.46
CA GLY A 353 -3.47 -6.86 -5.92
C GLY A 353 -2.70 -5.91 -6.85
N PRO A 354 -1.44 -6.21 -7.24
CA PRO A 354 -0.68 -5.38 -8.18
C PRO A 354 -1.32 -5.27 -9.56
N LEU A 355 -1.96 -6.35 -10.05
CA LEU A 355 -2.67 -6.32 -11.33
C LEU A 355 -3.86 -5.37 -11.30
N HIS A 356 -4.61 -5.36 -10.20
CA HIS A 356 -5.72 -4.43 -9.99
C HIS A 356 -5.23 -2.99 -9.93
N HIS A 357 -4.21 -2.71 -9.13
CA HIS A 357 -3.61 -1.38 -9.01
C HIS A 357 -3.10 -0.86 -10.36
N ALA A 358 -2.37 -1.68 -11.11
CA ALA A 358 -1.85 -1.31 -12.42
C ALA A 358 -2.98 -0.97 -13.42
N ARG A 359 -4.05 -1.77 -13.46
CA ARG A 359 -5.20 -1.50 -14.33
C ARG A 359 -5.90 -0.20 -13.96
N LEU A 360 -6.11 0.03 -12.65
CA LEU A 360 -6.76 1.24 -12.16
C LEU A 360 -5.94 2.49 -12.48
N SER A 361 -4.62 2.44 -12.26
CA SER A 361 -3.69 3.55 -12.53
C SER A 361 -3.59 3.92 -14.02
N ASN A 362 -3.93 3.00 -14.93
CA ASN A 362 -3.87 3.19 -16.37
C ASN A 362 -5.19 3.65 -17.01
N LEU A 363 -6.27 3.82 -16.23
CA LEU A 363 -7.57 4.24 -16.75
C LEU A 363 -7.60 5.71 -17.20
N SER A 364 -6.80 6.56 -16.58
CA SER A 364 -6.74 7.98 -16.92
C SER A 364 -5.39 8.56 -16.55
N ASP A 365 -4.72 9.16 -17.52
CA ASP A 365 -3.47 9.90 -17.28
C ASP A 365 -3.72 11.19 -16.51
N GLU A 366 -4.85 11.86 -16.79
CA GLU A 366 -5.25 13.12 -16.19
C GLU A 366 -5.56 12.98 -14.69
N TYR A 367 -6.29 11.90 -14.31
CA TYR A 367 -6.74 11.69 -12.92
C TYR A 367 -5.96 10.62 -12.17
N ARG A 368 -4.82 10.14 -12.71
CA ARG A 368 -4.04 9.03 -12.13
C ARG A 368 -3.73 9.21 -10.64
N GLY A 369 -3.29 10.41 -10.24
CA GLY A 369 -2.98 10.71 -8.84
C GLY A 369 -4.20 10.59 -7.94
N THR A 370 -5.33 11.16 -8.34
CA THR A 370 -6.60 11.12 -7.60
C THR A 370 -7.14 9.68 -7.51
N VAL A 371 -7.09 8.93 -8.61
CA VAL A 371 -7.54 7.53 -8.65
C VAL A 371 -6.69 6.65 -7.74
N ASN A 372 -5.37 6.84 -7.71
CA ASN A 372 -4.47 6.11 -6.81
C ASN A 372 -4.70 6.49 -5.34
N SER A 373 -5.00 7.74 -5.05
CA SER A 373 -5.37 8.20 -3.70
C SER A 373 -6.65 7.53 -3.21
N TYR A 374 -7.68 7.46 -4.04
CA TYR A 374 -8.92 6.73 -3.72
C TYR A 374 -8.68 5.24 -3.54
N HIS A 375 -7.86 4.64 -4.41
CA HIS A 375 -7.50 3.23 -4.30
C HIS A 375 -6.84 2.93 -2.94
N ALA A 376 -5.85 3.73 -2.53
CA ALA A 376 -5.19 3.58 -1.23
C ALA A 376 -6.15 3.82 -0.05
N SER A 377 -7.02 4.82 -0.16
CA SER A 377 -8.05 5.12 0.83
C SER A 377 -9.01 3.95 1.00
N LEU A 378 -9.55 3.39 -0.08
CA LEU A 378 -10.54 2.30 -0.05
C LEU A 378 -9.92 0.96 0.38
N LEU A 379 -8.65 0.70 0.02
CA LEU A 379 -7.90 -0.44 0.56
C LEU A 379 -7.83 -0.36 2.09
N ASN A 380 -7.39 0.77 2.63
CA ASN A 380 -7.24 0.94 4.07
C ASN A 380 -8.59 1.00 4.81
N LEU A 381 -9.65 1.51 4.16
CA LEU A 381 -11.01 1.42 4.68
C LEU A 381 -11.47 -0.05 4.79
N GLY A 382 -11.06 -0.91 3.88
CA GLY A 382 -11.30 -2.36 3.97
C GLY A 382 -10.55 -2.99 5.15
N ILE A 383 -9.28 -2.63 5.37
CA ILE A 383 -8.51 -3.06 6.56
C ILE A 383 -9.22 -2.62 7.85
N PHE A 384 -9.67 -1.36 7.91
CA PHE A 384 -10.50 -0.88 9.02
C PHE A 384 -11.74 -1.74 9.23
N SER A 385 -12.49 -2.03 8.16
CA SER A 385 -13.75 -2.79 8.24
C SER A 385 -13.52 -4.22 8.77
N VAL A 386 -12.53 -4.93 8.24
CA VAL A 386 -12.20 -6.30 8.68
C VAL A 386 -11.69 -6.32 10.11
N SER A 387 -10.78 -5.42 10.47
CA SER A 387 -10.22 -5.35 11.81
C SER A 387 -11.27 -4.95 12.86
N SER A 388 -12.16 -4.02 12.53
CA SER A 388 -13.30 -3.64 13.38
C SER A 388 -14.29 -4.79 13.52
N LEU A 389 -14.63 -5.46 12.43
CA LEU A 389 -15.50 -6.64 12.46
C LEU A 389 -14.89 -7.73 13.35
N TYR A 390 -13.56 -7.97 13.23
CA TYR A 390 -12.85 -8.91 14.09
C TYR A 390 -12.96 -8.53 15.57
N ALA A 391 -12.74 -7.27 15.91
CA ALA A 391 -12.81 -6.77 17.26
C ALA A 391 -14.22 -6.91 17.87
N LEU A 392 -15.25 -6.58 17.08
CA LEU A 392 -16.66 -6.58 17.52
C LEU A 392 -17.24 -8.01 17.62
N THR A 393 -16.90 -8.91 16.70
CA THR A 393 -17.63 -10.17 16.55
C THR A 393 -17.09 -11.30 17.42
N LEU A 394 -15.82 -11.30 17.79
CA LEU A 394 -15.23 -12.42 18.53
C LEU A 394 -15.56 -12.43 20.03
N GLY A 395 -16.29 -11.43 20.52
CA GLY A 395 -16.97 -11.50 21.81
C GLY A 395 -18.38 -12.12 21.73
N ALA A 396 -19.00 -12.11 20.54
CA ALA A 396 -20.40 -12.49 20.33
C ALA A 396 -20.60 -13.57 19.24
N LEU A 397 -19.71 -13.71 18.28
CA LEU A 397 -19.83 -14.60 17.12
C LEU A 397 -18.63 -15.55 17.00
N SER A 398 -18.81 -16.65 16.27
CA SER A 398 -17.71 -17.59 16.03
C SER A 398 -16.69 -17.05 15.02
N LEU A 399 -15.43 -17.50 15.15
CA LEU A 399 -14.36 -17.20 14.20
C LEU A 399 -14.76 -17.62 12.76
N ASN A 400 -15.46 -18.73 12.61
CA ASN A 400 -15.91 -19.21 11.31
C ASN A 400 -16.91 -18.27 10.65
N LEU A 401 -17.83 -17.66 11.42
CA LEU A 401 -18.76 -16.66 10.87
C LEU A 401 -18.00 -15.40 10.41
N PHE A 402 -17.02 -14.95 11.18
CA PHE A 402 -16.15 -13.85 10.75
C PHE A 402 -15.46 -14.17 9.41
N ILE A 403 -14.83 -15.34 9.29
CA ILE A 403 -14.16 -15.78 8.06
C ILE A 403 -15.15 -15.85 6.90
N ALA A 404 -16.36 -16.40 7.12
CA ALA A 404 -17.40 -16.49 6.10
C ALA A 404 -17.83 -15.10 5.58
N VAL A 405 -18.02 -14.13 6.46
CA VAL A 405 -18.37 -12.74 6.08
C VAL A 405 -17.26 -12.11 5.24
N VAL A 406 -16.00 -12.28 5.65
CA VAL A 406 -14.86 -11.73 4.88
C VAL A 406 -14.76 -12.37 3.50
N ALA A 407 -14.91 -13.68 3.41
CA ALA A 407 -14.92 -14.38 2.12
C ALA A 407 -16.09 -13.93 1.22
N ALA A 408 -17.29 -13.76 1.79
CA ALA A 408 -18.46 -13.28 1.05
C ALA A 408 -18.21 -11.89 0.46
N MET A 409 -17.64 -10.96 1.23
CA MET A 409 -17.28 -9.62 0.73
C MET A 409 -16.19 -9.70 -0.36
N GLY A 410 -15.21 -10.57 -0.21
CA GLY A 410 -14.21 -10.85 -1.25
C GLY A 410 -14.84 -11.40 -2.54
N LEU A 411 -15.84 -12.26 -2.45
CA LEU A 411 -16.59 -12.76 -3.61
C LEU A 411 -17.43 -11.66 -4.28
N VAL A 412 -18.07 -10.77 -3.51
CA VAL A 412 -18.73 -9.57 -4.03
C VAL A 412 -17.72 -8.73 -4.82
N GLY A 413 -16.56 -8.48 -4.24
CA GLY A 413 -15.50 -7.74 -4.92
C GLY A 413 -14.98 -8.45 -6.18
N THR A 414 -14.86 -9.78 -6.15
CA THR A 414 -14.49 -10.59 -7.34
C THR A 414 -15.54 -10.46 -8.45
N PHE A 415 -16.82 -10.45 -8.11
CA PHE A 415 -17.90 -10.19 -9.07
C PHE A 415 -17.75 -8.81 -9.71
N LEU A 416 -17.45 -7.77 -8.92
CA LEU A 416 -17.16 -6.42 -9.44
C LEU A 416 -15.95 -6.42 -10.40
N LEU A 417 -14.91 -7.20 -10.10
CA LEU A 417 -13.75 -7.36 -10.99
C LEU A 417 -14.16 -8.02 -12.32
N ILE A 418 -15.04 -9.02 -12.31
CA ILE A 418 -15.57 -9.67 -13.52
C ILE A 418 -16.37 -8.67 -14.36
N MET A 419 -17.24 -7.89 -13.73
CA MET A 419 -18.02 -6.86 -14.40
C MET A 419 -17.12 -5.77 -15.04
N ALA A 420 -16.03 -5.41 -14.38
CA ALA A 420 -15.08 -4.44 -14.89
C ALA A 420 -14.20 -4.96 -16.04
N VAL A 421 -14.12 -6.28 -16.25
CA VAL A 421 -13.36 -6.90 -17.36
C VAL A 421 -14.23 -7.03 -18.63
N ARG A 422 -15.55 -7.18 -18.47
CA ARG A 422 -16.46 -7.24 -19.61
C ARG A 422 -16.39 -5.89 -20.33
N PRO A 423 -16.04 -5.82 -21.63
CA PRO A 423 -16.17 -4.57 -22.36
C PRO A 423 -17.64 -4.16 -22.24
N LEU A 424 -17.89 -2.92 -21.86
CA LEU A 424 -19.23 -2.31 -21.93
C LEU A 424 -19.65 -2.24 -23.41
N GLY A 425 -19.88 -3.41 -24.00
CA GLY A 425 -20.28 -3.59 -25.41
C GLY A 425 -21.62 -2.91 -25.76
N PHE A 426 -22.35 -2.44 -24.75
CA PHE A 426 -23.57 -1.68 -24.92
C PHE A 426 -23.36 -0.20 -25.29
N ALA A 427 -22.18 0.38 -25.04
CA ALA A 427 -21.91 1.78 -25.36
C ALA A 427 -21.54 1.98 -26.87
N LYS A 428 -20.90 0.99 -27.50
CA LYS A 428 -20.57 1.07 -28.95
C LYS A 428 -21.76 0.92 -29.87
N LEU A 429 -22.89 0.36 -29.43
CA LEU A 429 -24.10 0.25 -30.23
C LEU A 429 -24.94 1.54 -30.26
N ARG A 430 -24.70 2.50 -29.35
CA ARG A 430 -25.39 3.80 -29.41
C ARG A 430 -24.69 4.86 -30.26
N SER A 431 -23.37 4.82 -30.41
CA SER A 431 -22.63 5.78 -31.27
C SER A 431 -22.60 5.40 -32.75
N ALA A 432 -23.05 4.20 -33.10
CA ALA A 432 -23.20 3.77 -34.51
C ALA A 432 -24.62 4.03 -35.09
N ARG A 433 -25.52 4.63 -34.31
CA ARG A 433 -26.91 4.98 -34.73
C ARG A 433 -27.24 6.47 -34.54
N SER A 434 -26.28 7.31 -34.27
CA SER A 434 -26.31 8.76 -34.37
C SER A 434 -25.28 9.25 -35.39
#